data_797789581dea304de7a8be23512f86a0
#
_entry.id   797789581dea304de7a8be23512f86a0
#
_cell.length_a   1.000
_cell.length_b   1.000
_cell.length_c   1.000
_cell.angle_alpha   90.00
_cell.angle_beta   90.00
_cell.angle_gamma   90.00
#
_symmetry.space_group_name_H-M   'P 1'
#
loop_
_entity.id
_entity.type
_entity.pdbx_description
1 polymer ?
#
loop_
_entity_poly.entity_id
_entity_poly.type
_entity_poly.pdbx_seq_one_letter_code
_entity_poly.pdbx_strand_id
1 'polypeptide(L)'
;LPHRAGEKNKELWKRPVFLPRWRVSRLLAVLYLWVCLVVPALLYPADLSYTLAFDQLTWKYITVTIQLENPFGRRLLFSMPNWIPGAYEWGSFGDQVIDFSAVDRNGAKLAWEKLSRSDWEVQGGEGLVTIAYTLKPFSRSYWGTGLDSTGALLEGAATWMRVRDSEKAPVRVRVHAPAGWRIATGLTGEAGGSWVAADYDELADCPFLLGALSDTAFFVDGARHELYFHGEAAIDRPAFAAMIGKIVAAQSRLMGGLPYSRYVFQFILSDDERGSSGLEHRNSTTIRLPSLEVMKDVRSAASIISHEFFHLWNVKRITNAAFAPLNYQQEARTESLWWFEGVTSYYADLALLRSGVWTVDDFLRHQAREIERLQENPDRLRTTLAQASWRVWQNGFAGPGISYYNKGQLLGLLLDVMIRKATHNEKSLDHVLHYLYHTYARAGRGVGDDEWADILRQVVGKDFTAFLDRYLYGLVELPFQEILAFAGLQAVVQTEPTPFIGAIRIIGPRNRVFSLDETSAAGRAGLRRNDLILSLDDQAFKGEAALYEWVGKKTIGDTVRLLISRDGVQWPLTVPVEKRDQISCSLSLSPDPDPVTLAIRNSLLSGP
;
A
#
# COMPACT_ATOMS: atom_id res chain seq x y z
N LEU A 1 -82.69 42.87 -0.95
CA LEU A 1 -84.14 42.66 -0.68
C LEU A 1 -84.80 41.99 -1.90
N PRO A 2 -85.76 41.12 -1.81
CA PRO A 2 -86.05 40.13 -0.78
C PRO A 2 -86.55 38.74 -1.33
N HIS A 3 -86.83 37.84 -0.38
CA HIS A 3 -87.87 36.79 -0.32
C HIS A 3 -87.70 35.48 -1.20
N ARG A 4 -87.96 34.41 -0.79
CA ARG A 4 -88.73 33.57 0.19
C ARG A 4 -88.50 32.10 -0.21
N ALA A 5 -88.14 31.32 0.77
CA ALA A 5 -89.00 30.25 1.34
C ALA A 5 -89.42 29.08 0.42
N GLY A 6 -89.15 27.89 0.88
CA GLY A 6 -90.00 26.74 0.60
C GLY A 6 -89.35 25.38 0.69
N GLU A 7 -89.52 24.75 1.83
CA GLU A 7 -89.94 23.37 2.09
C GLU A 7 -89.13 22.14 1.64
N LYS A 8 -88.66 21.44 2.67
CA LYS A 8 -88.71 19.98 2.93
C LYS A 8 -88.78 19.03 1.74
N ASN A 9 -87.74 18.18 1.69
CA ASN A 9 -88.03 16.74 1.67
C ASN A 9 -86.88 15.90 2.22
N LYS A 10 -87.22 14.97 3.12
CA LYS A 10 -86.39 13.92 3.71
C LYS A 10 -86.17 12.82 2.67
N GLU A 11 -84.91 12.51 2.36
CA GLU A 11 -84.55 11.19 1.86
C GLU A 11 -83.31 10.66 2.54
N LEU A 12 -83.44 9.49 3.08
CA LEU A 12 -82.42 8.66 3.73
C LEU A 12 -81.34 8.28 2.73
N TRP A 13 -80.15 8.72 2.92
CA TRP A 13 -78.96 8.16 2.24
C TRP A 13 -78.18 7.35 3.24
N LYS A 14 -78.01 6.04 2.92
CA LYS A 14 -77.19 5.04 3.59
C LYS A 14 -75.75 5.52 3.63
N ARG A 15 -75.10 5.56 4.79
CA ARG A 15 -73.70 5.83 4.98
C ARG A 15 -72.87 4.67 4.41
N PRO A 16 -71.84 4.92 3.54
CA PRO A 16 -70.87 3.90 3.22
C PRO A 16 -69.92 3.72 4.42
N VAL A 17 -69.68 2.48 4.79
CA VAL A 17 -68.69 2.08 5.80
C VAL A 17 -67.31 2.37 5.26
N PHE A 18 -66.67 3.42 5.73
CA PHE A 18 -65.25 3.70 5.46
C PHE A 18 -64.40 2.76 6.32
N LEU A 19 -63.85 1.70 5.72
CA LEU A 19 -62.73 0.96 6.28
C LEU A 19 -61.48 1.89 6.29
N PRO A 20 -60.78 2.00 7.40
CA PRO A 20 -59.66 2.92 7.48
C PRO A 20 -58.52 2.50 6.54
N ARG A 21 -58.22 3.33 5.55
CA ARG A 21 -57.12 3.20 4.59
C ARG A 21 -55.70 3.01 5.23
N TRP A 22 -55.61 3.09 6.53
CA TRP A 22 -54.36 2.97 7.30
C TRP A 22 -53.87 1.54 7.53
N ARG A 23 -54.72 0.52 7.38
CA ARG A 23 -54.29 -0.89 7.56
C ARG A 23 -53.71 -1.52 6.30
N VAL A 24 -54.11 -1.09 5.12
CA VAL A 24 -53.59 -1.60 3.84
C VAL A 24 -52.21 -1.07 3.55
N SER A 25 -51.93 0.22 3.87
CA SER A 25 -50.59 0.79 3.67
C SER A 25 -49.53 0.20 4.61
N ARG A 26 -49.90 -0.17 5.85
CA ARG A 26 -48.95 -0.83 6.78
C ARG A 26 -48.63 -2.27 6.37
N LEU A 27 -49.59 -3.02 5.87
CA LEU A 27 -49.39 -4.38 5.36
C LEU A 27 -48.53 -4.37 4.08
N LEU A 28 -48.75 -3.44 3.16
CA LEU A 28 -47.92 -3.28 1.96
C LEU A 28 -46.53 -2.78 2.30
N ALA A 29 -46.36 -1.88 3.28
CA ALA A 29 -45.04 -1.41 3.73
C ALA A 29 -44.27 -2.52 4.47
N VAL A 30 -44.93 -3.34 5.28
CA VAL A 30 -44.31 -4.50 5.94
C VAL A 30 -44.00 -5.60 4.91
N LEU A 31 -44.85 -5.83 3.91
CA LEU A 31 -44.55 -6.75 2.81
C LEU A 31 -43.39 -6.25 1.95
N TYR A 32 -43.31 -4.93 1.67
CA TYR A 32 -42.22 -4.32 0.92
C TYR A 32 -40.91 -4.34 1.72
N LEU A 33 -40.95 -4.08 3.03
CA LEU A 33 -39.80 -4.24 3.92
C LEU A 33 -39.35 -5.72 4.03
N TRP A 34 -40.31 -6.66 4.09
CA TRP A 34 -40.02 -8.10 4.09
C TRP A 34 -39.42 -8.55 2.75
N VAL A 35 -39.96 -8.10 1.63
CA VAL A 35 -39.41 -8.37 0.30
C VAL A 35 -38.03 -7.72 0.14
N CYS A 36 -37.81 -6.50 0.62
CA CYS A 36 -36.49 -5.83 0.57
C CYS A 36 -35.47 -6.44 1.53
N LEU A 37 -35.87 -7.06 2.65
CA LEU A 37 -34.97 -7.68 3.62
C LEU A 37 -34.75 -9.18 3.38
N VAL A 38 -35.73 -9.89 2.82
CA VAL A 38 -35.65 -11.34 2.62
C VAL A 38 -35.24 -11.72 1.20
N VAL A 39 -35.57 -10.90 0.19
CA VAL A 39 -35.16 -11.19 -1.19
C VAL A 39 -33.64 -11.05 -1.40
N PRO A 40 -32.90 -10.08 -0.81
CA PRO A 40 -31.43 -10.10 -0.88
C PRO A 40 -30.82 -11.31 -0.17
N ALA A 41 -31.41 -11.74 0.97
CA ALA A 41 -30.88 -12.91 1.71
C ALA A 41 -31.14 -14.25 0.97
N LEU A 42 -32.13 -14.31 0.08
CA LEU A 42 -32.41 -15.48 -0.76
C LEU A 42 -31.59 -15.49 -2.08
N LEU A 43 -30.89 -14.39 -2.40
CA LEU A 43 -30.08 -14.27 -3.62
C LEU A 43 -28.59 -14.57 -3.42
N TYR A 44 -28.11 -14.68 -2.17
CA TYR A 44 -26.74 -15.08 -1.90
C TYR A 44 -26.67 -16.60 -1.70
N PRO A 45 -25.70 -17.29 -2.31
CA PRO A 45 -25.47 -18.69 -1.98
C PRO A 45 -25.19 -18.80 -0.48
N ALA A 46 -26.01 -19.61 0.24
CA ALA A 46 -26.00 -19.66 1.69
C ALA A 46 -24.68 -20.12 2.32
N ASP A 47 -23.77 -20.74 1.53
CA ASP A 47 -22.46 -21.23 1.99
C ASP A 47 -21.41 -21.16 0.88
N LEU A 48 -20.81 -19.97 0.67
CA LEU A 48 -19.61 -19.85 -0.17
C LEU A 48 -18.39 -20.24 0.65
N SER A 49 -17.69 -21.30 0.25
CA SER A 49 -16.50 -21.75 0.97
C SER A 49 -15.33 -22.03 0.04
N TYR A 50 -14.13 -21.74 0.54
CA TYR A 50 -12.86 -22.02 -0.10
C TYR A 50 -12.07 -22.97 0.77
N THR A 51 -11.50 -24.01 0.15
CA THR A 51 -10.57 -24.92 0.81
C THR A 51 -9.27 -24.95 0.03
N LEU A 52 -8.13 -24.84 0.73
CA LEU A 52 -6.82 -24.82 0.12
C LEU A 52 -5.96 -25.97 0.67
N ALA A 53 -5.25 -26.65 -0.22
CA ALA A 53 -4.29 -27.71 0.09
C ALA A 53 -3.00 -27.54 -0.72
N PHE A 54 -1.89 -28.03 -0.13
CA PHE A 54 -0.55 -27.94 -0.72
C PHE A 54 -0.11 -29.29 -1.30
N ASP A 55 0.56 -29.26 -2.44
CA ASP A 55 1.32 -30.40 -2.93
C ASP A 55 2.63 -30.53 -2.12
N GLN A 56 2.59 -31.38 -1.09
CA GLN A 56 3.71 -31.59 -0.19
C GLN A 56 4.85 -32.43 -0.78
N LEU A 57 4.65 -32.99 -1.97
CA LEU A 57 5.70 -33.78 -2.64
C LEU A 57 6.69 -32.89 -3.38
N THR A 58 6.19 -31.88 -4.08
CA THR A 58 7.03 -31.05 -4.94
C THR A 58 7.15 -29.61 -4.46
N TRP A 59 6.23 -29.15 -3.59
CA TRP A 59 6.13 -27.76 -3.12
C TRP A 59 6.01 -26.74 -4.28
N LYS A 60 5.32 -27.16 -5.35
CA LYS A 60 5.17 -26.34 -6.57
C LYS A 60 3.74 -25.92 -6.85
N TYR A 61 2.77 -26.58 -6.20
CA TYR A 61 1.37 -26.44 -6.53
C TYR A 61 0.52 -26.25 -5.29
N ILE A 62 -0.52 -25.47 -5.47
CA ILE A 62 -1.59 -25.25 -4.49
C ILE A 62 -2.91 -25.57 -5.17
N THR A 63 -3.72 -26.41 -4.56
CA THR A 63 -5.08 -26.69 -5.03
C THR A 63 -6.07 -25.91 -4.18
N VAL A 64 -6.95 -25.16 -4.85
CA VAL A 64 -8.06 -24.44 -4.23
C VAL A 64 -9.36 -25.05 -4.69
N THR A 65 -10.25 -25.35 -3.75
CA THR A 65 -11.60 -25.82 -4.00
C THR A 65 -12.62 -24.77 -3.54
N ILE A 66 -13.53 -24.38 -4.42
CA ILE A 66 -14.65 -23.50 -4.13
C ILE A 66 -15.91 -24.34 -4.10
N GLN A 67 -16.73 -24.19 -3.06
CA GLN A 67 -18.05 -24.79 -2.98
C GLN A 67 -19.09 -23.69 -2.80
N LEU A 68 -20.15 -23.76 -3.60
CA LEU A 68 -21.26 -22.81 -3.54
C LEU A 68 -22.57 -23.47 -3.94
N GLU A 69 -23.68 -23.00 -3.38
CA GLU A 69 -25.02 -23.41 -3.79
C GLU A 69 -25.47 -22.60 -5.02
N ASN A 70 -25.91 -23.30 -6.06
CA ASN A 70 -26.49 -22.72 -7.28
C ASN A 70 -27.94 -23.22 -7.47
N PRO A 71 -28.89 -22.71 -6.69
CA PRO A 71 -30.24 -23.28 -6.61
C PRO A 71 -31.02 -23.21 -7.92
N PHE A 72 -30.59 -22.42 -8.87
CA PHE A 72 -31.29 -22.20 -10.14
C PHE A 72 -30.50 -22.69 -11.37
N GLY A 73 -29.40 -23.42 -11.18
CA GLY A 73 -28.59 -23.93 -12.28
C GLY A 73 -28.08 -22.84 -13.24
N ARG A 74 -27.82 -21.62 -12.72
CA ARG A 74 -27.34 -20.49 -13.54
C ARG A 74 -25.91 -20.75 -13.98
N ARG A 75 -25.48 -20.05 -15.04
CA ARG A 75 -24.07 -19.94 -15.37
C ARG A 75 -23.33 -19.24 -14.23
N LEU A 76 -22.15 -19.75 -13.92
CA LEU A 76 -21.28 -19.20 -12.89
C LEU A 76 -20.01 -18.64 -13.54
N LEU A 77 -19.67 -17.43 -13.19
CA LEU A 77 -18.45 -16.74 -13.64
C LEU A 77 -17.46 -16.66 -12.50
N PHE A 78 -16.24 -17.11 -12.77
CA PHE A 78 -15.09 -17.06 -11.86
C PHE A 78 -14.01 -16.16 -12.46
N SER A 79 -13.46 -15.26 -11.67
CA SER A 79 -12.44 -14.34 -12.13
C SER A 79 -11.26 -14.34 -11.17
N MET A 80 -10.03 -14.56 -11.70
CA MET A 80 -8.82 -14.26 -10.96
C MET A 80 -8.54 -12.77 -11.05
N PRO A 81 -8.26 -12.07 -9.95
CA PRO A 81 -7.78 -10.69 -10.00
C PRO A 81 -6.56 -10.52 -10.91
N ASN A 82 -6.42 -9.34 -11.49
CA ASN A 82 -5.26 -9.00 -12.29
C ASN A 82 -4.25 -8.11 -11.55
N TRP A 83 -4.56 -7.66 -10.36
CA TRP A 83 -3.69 -6.86 -9.51
C TRP A 83 -4.05 -6.99 -8.04
N ILE A 84 -3.14 -6.59 -7.16
CA ILE A 84 -3.29 -6.56 -5.70
C ILE A 84 -3.41 -5.10 -5.28
N PRO A 85 -4.47 -4.71 -4.53
CA PRO A 85 -4.59 -3.36 -3.96
C PRO A 85 -3.39 -3.01 -3.07
N GLY A 86 -2.70 -1.91 -3.42
CA GLY A 86 -1.45 -1.47 -2.81
C GLY A 86 -0.23 -1.66 -3.72
N ALA A 87 -0.21 -2.68 -4.59
CA ALA A 87 0.93 -2.95 -5.47
C ALA A 87 0.96 -2.08 -6.74
N TYR A 88 -0.18 -1.59 -7.22
CA TYR A 88 -0.33 -0.75 -8.43
C TYR A 88 0.39 -1.28 -9.67
N GLU A 89 0.47 -2.59 -9.83
CA GLU A 89 1.06 -3.26 -10.98
C GLU A 89 0.22 -4.44 -11.46
N TRP A 90 0.39 -4.80 -12.72
CA TRP A 90 -0.38 -5.87 -13.35
C TRP A 90 0.24 -7.24 -13.05
N GLY A 91 -0.45 -8.08 -12.25
CA GLY A 91 0.08 -9.36 -11.76
C GLY A 91 -0.17 -10.56 -12.66
N SER A 92 -1.14 -10.50 -13.58
CA SER A 92 -1.51 -11.62 -14.48
C SER A 92 -1.71 -12.97 -13.77
N PHE A 93 -2.35 -12.96 -12.58
CA PHE A 93 -2.46 -14.16 -11.71
C PHE A 93 -3.26 -15.30 -12.34
N GLY A 94 -4.16 -15.00 -13.28
CA GLY A 94 -4.87 -16.03 -14.05
C GLY A 94 -4.00 -16.95 -14.91
N ASP A 95 -2.75 -16.54 -15.21
CA ASP A 95 -1.78 -17.38 -15.92
C ASP A 95 -1.15 -18.45 -15.00
N GLN A 96 -1.23 -18.25 -13.68
CA GLN A 96 -0.75 -19.22 -12.69
C GLN A 96 -1.73 -20.38 -12.49
N VAL A 97 -2.98 -20.26 -12.99
CA VAL A 97 -3.99 -21.32 -12.97
C VAL A 97 -3.68 -22.30 -14.09
N ILE A 98 -3.15 -23.47 -13.72
CA ILE A 98 -2.69 -24.51 -14.65
C ILE A 98 -3.70 -25.64 -14.86
N ASP A 99 -4.70 -25.75 -13.98
CA ASP A 99 -5.75 -26.74 -14.08
C ASP A 99 -7.05 -26.15 -13.51
N PHE A 100 -8.20 -26.57 -14.09
CA PHE A 100 -9.52 -26.13 -13.66
C PHE A 100 -10.55 -27.23 -13.92
N SER A 101 -11.42 -27.47 -12.96
CA SER A 101 -12.51 -28.43 -13.08
C SER A 101 -13.75 -27.97 -12.35
N ALA A 102 -14.91 -28.45 -12.80
CA ALA A 102 -16.20 -28.17 -12.19
C ALA A 102 -17.03 -29.46 -12.14
N VAL A 103 -17.68 -29.71 -11.01
CA VAL A 103 -18.60 -30.85 -10.81
C VAL A 103 -19.86 -30.42 -10.06
N ASP A 104 -20.97 -31.13 -10.30
CA ASP A 104 -22.19 -31.00 -9.53
C ASP A 104 -22.15 -31.76 -8.19
N ARG A 105 -23.27 -31.74 -7.44
CA ARG A 105 -23.42 -32.45 -6.15
C ARG A 105 -23.18 -33.97 -6.23
N ASN A 106 -23.39 -34.57 -7.41
CA ASN A 106 -23.21 -36.01 -7.65
C ASN A 106 -21.83 -36.38 -8.15
N GLY A 107 -20.94 -35.38 -8.32
CA GLY A 107 -19.63 -35.55 -8.91
C GLY A 107 -19.62 -35.61 -10.44
N ALA A 108 -20.73 -35.35 -11.11
CA ALA A 108 -20.80 -35.28 -12.56
C ALA A 108 -20.12 -34.01 -13.07
N LYS A 109 -19.29 -34.14 -14.12
CA LYS A 109 -18.53 -33.03 -14.70
C LYS A 109 -19.49 -32.00 -15.31
N LEU A 110 -19.29 -30.73 -14.98
CA LEU A 110 -19.92 -29.59 -15.60
C LEU A 110 -19.03 -29.05 -16.73
N ALA A 111 -19.67 -28.63 -17.83
CA ALA A 111 -18.97 -27.97 -18.90
C ALA A 111 -18.48 -26.58 -18.45
N TRP A 112 -17.26 -26.24 -18.82
CA TRP A 112 -16.66 -24.95 -18.54
C TRP A 112 -15.81 -24.45 -19.72
N GLU A 113 -15.60 -23.13 -19.76
CA GLU A 113 -14.79 -22.45 -20.77
C GLU A 113 -13.94 -21.36 -20.13
N LYS A 114 -12.67 -21.23 -20.54
CA LYS A 114 -11.81 -20.09 -20.18
C LYS A 114 -12.08 -18.95 -21.17
N LEU A 115 -12.77 -17.91 -20.71
CA LEU A 115 -13.18 -16.78 -21.55
C LEU A 115 -12.06 -15.78 -21.83
N SER A 116 -11.13 -15.64 -20.87
CA SER A 116 -9.99 -14.72 -20.97
C SER A 116 -8.79 -15.29 -20.19
N ARG A 117 -7.70 -14.52 -20.10
CA ARG A 117 -6.56 -14.91 -19.22
C ARG A 117 -6.97 -15.09 -17.76
N SER A 118 -7.99 -14.38 -17.32
CA SER A 118 -8.39 -14.30 -15.90
C SER A 118 -9.84 -14.71 -15.62
N ASP A 119 -10.64 -15.11 -16.61
CA ASP A 119 -12.05 -15.43 -16.44
C ASP A 119 -12.41 -16.84 -16.93
N TRP A 120 -13.26 -17.52 -16.17
CA TRP A 120 -13.81 -18.86 -16.46
C TRP A 120 -15.33 -18.83 -16.31
N GLU A 121 -16.03 -19.47 -17.24
CA GLU A 121 -17.47 -19.70 -17.20
C GLU A 121 -17.76 -21.18 -16.99
N VAL A 122 -18.64 -21.51 -16.03
CA VAL A 122 -19.14 -22.86 -15.79
C VAL A 122 -20.62 -22.90 -16.16
N GLN A 123 -21.00 -23.91 -16.94
CA GLN A 123 -22.36 -24.07 -17.46
C GLN A 123 -23.22 -24.92 -16.49
N GLY A 124 -24.30 -24.35 -15.98
CA GLY A 124 -25.33 -25.09 -15.26
C GLY A 124 -24.90 -25.58 -13.86
N GLY A 125 -25.42 -26.72 -13.44
CA GLY A 125 -25.21 -27.29 -12.10
C GLY A 125 -26.20 -26.75 -11.08
N GLU A 126 -27.35 -27.45 -10.89
CA GLU A 126 -28.31 -27.11 -9.84
C GLU A 126 -27.89 -27.70 -8.49
N GLY A 127 -28.03 -26.92 -7.42
CA GLY A 127 -27.62 -27.26 -6.06
C GLY A 127 -26.13 -27.01 -5.82
N LEU A 128 -25.48 -27.87 -5.05
CA LEU A 128 -24.06 -27.71 -4.72
C LEU A 128 -23.16 -27.87 -5.95
N VAL A 129 -22.40 -26.85 -6.26
CA VAL A 129 -21.36 -26.86 -7.31
C VAL A 129 -19.99 -26.79 -6.64
N THR A 130 -19.09 -27.64 -7.08
CA THR A 130 -17.70 -27.69 -6.63
C THR A 130 -16.77 -27.35 -7.79
N ILE A 131 -15.97 -26.30 -7.62
CA ILE A 131 -14.90 -25.90 -8.54
C ILE A 131 -13.57 -26.25 -7.90
N ALA A 132 -12.66 -26.80 -8.66
CA ALA A 132 -11.28 -26.96 -8.23
C ALA A 132 -10.32 -26.39 -9.27
N TYR A 133 -9.30 -25.65 -8.81
CA TYR A 133 -8.23 -25.15 -9.64
C TYR A 133 -6.87 -25.32 -8.96
N THR A 134 -5.84 -25.48 -9.78
CA THR A 134 -4.47 -25.61 -9.32
C THR A 134 -3.67 -24.38 -9.69
N LEU A 135 -3.05 -23.78 -8.68
CA LEU A 135 -2.11 -22.67 -8.85
C LEU A 135 -0.68 -23.22 -8.92
N LYS A 136 0.13 -22.61 -9.77
CA LYS A 136 1.58 -22.72 -9.79
C LYS A 136 2.19 -21.41 -9.30
N PRO A 137 2.31 -21.19 -7.98
CA PRO A 137 2.85 -19.96 -7.43
C PRO A 137 4.33 -19.80 -7.78
N PHE A 138 4.84 -18.58 -7.61
CA PHE A 138 6.28 -18.34 -7.69
C PHE A 138 6.98 -19.00 -6.50
N SER A 139 8.23 -19.43 -6.68
CA SER A 139 9.04 -19.94 -5.56
C SER A 139 9.30 -18.86 -4.50
N ARG A 140 9.48 -17.62 -4.94
CA ARG A 140 9.52 -16.41 -4.12
C ARG A 140 8.91 -15.28 -4.93
N SER A 141 7.79 -14.75 -4.50
CA SER A 141 7.17 -13.58 -5.13
C SER A 141 7.38 -12.36 -4.25
N TYR A 142 7.68 -11.24 -4.88
CA TYR A 142 7.68 -9.94 -4.20
C TYR A 142 6.24 -9.50 -3.95
N TRP A 143 5.40 -9.63 -4.98
CA TRP A 143 3.97 -9.42 -4.96
C TRP A 143 3.30 -10.67 -5.52
N GLY A 144 2.39 -11.28 -4.75
CA GLY A 144 1.67 -12.46 -5.16
C GLY A 144 1.97 -13.70 -4.30
N THR A 145 1.30 -14.79 -4.64
CA THR A 145 1.42 -16.05 -3.90
C THR A 145 2.76 -16.72 -4.13
N GLY A 146 3.48 -17.00 -3.03
CA GLY A 146 4.75 -17.71 -3.01
C GLY A 146 4.67 -18.99 -2.19
N LEU A 147 5.40 -20.02 -2.59
CA LEU A 147 5.47 -21.31 -1.90
C LEU A 147 6.85 -21.94 -2.05
N ASP A 148 7.40 -22.43 -0.95
CA ASP A 148 8.52 -23.37 -0.90
C ASP A 148 8.36 -24.38 0.24
N SER A 149 9.36 -25.22 0.50
CA SER A 149 9.30 -26.23 1.56
C SER A 149 9.38 -25.66 2.97
N THR A 150 9.66 -24.38 3.14
CA THR A 150 9.81 -23.72 4.46
C THR A 150 8.56 -22.93 4.85
N GLY A 151 7.77 -22.50 3.86
CA GLY A 151 6.55 -21.72 4.11
C GLY A 151 5.84 -21.28 2.85
N ALA A 152 4.76 -20.55 3.06
CA ALA A 152 3.97 -19.93 2.01
C ALA A 152 3.49 -18.53 2.44
N LEU A 153 3.47 -17.62 1.48
CA LEU A 153 2.69 -16.38 1.55
C LEU A 153 1.58 -16.49 0.50
N LEU A 154 0.34 -16.49 0.93
CA LEU A 154 -0.84 -16.54 0.07
C LEU A 154 -1.46 -15.14 0.03
N GLU A 155 -1.10 -14.36 -0.97
CA GLU A 155 -1.75 -13.08 -1.21
C GLU A 155 -3.18 -13.29 -1.68
N GLY A 156 -4.14 -12.62 -1.01
CA GLY A 156 -5.54 -12.93 -1.21
C GLY A 156 -5.99 -12.77 -2.66
N ALA A 157 -5.71 -11.63 -3.29
CA ALA A 157 -6.07 -11.36 -4.68
C ALA A 157 -5.32 -12.27 -5.69
N ALA A 158 -4.16 -12.80 -5.34
CA ALA A 158 -3.40 -13.72 -6.20
C ALA A 158 -3.71 -15.21 -5.93
N THR A 159 -4.54 -15.50 -4.92
CA THR A 159 -4.84 -16.88 -4.51
C THR A 159 -6.30 -17.26 -4.75
N TRP A 160 -7.25 -16.37 -4.43
CA TRP A 160 -8.66 -16.68 -4.39
C TRP A 160 -9.39 -16.14 -5.62
N MET A 161 -9.99 -17.03 -6.44
CA MET A 161 -10.87 -16.59 -7.53
C MET A 161 -12.12 -15.93 -6.97
N ARG A 162 -12.53 -14.83 -7.57
CA ARG A 162 -13.80 -14.16 -7.29
C ARG A 162 -14.95 -14.90 -7.96
N VAL A 163 -15.98 -15.20 -7.20
CA VAL A 163 -17.26 -15.68 -7.72
C VAL A 163 -18.10 -14.46 -8.08
N ARG A 164 -18.33 -14.24 -9.37
CA ARG A 164 -19.10 -13.08 -9.86
C ARG A 164 -20.54 -13.17 -9.37
N ASP A 165 -21.13 -12.02 -9.09
CA ASP A 165 -22.47 -11.86 -8.51
C ASP A 165 -22.65 -12.45 -7.09
N SER A 166 -21.53 -12.85 -6.45
CA SER A 166 -21.50 -13.32 -5.06
C SER A 166 -20.43 -12.61 -4.23
N GLU A 167 -19.89 -11.50 -4.72
CA GLU A 167 -18.77 -10.78 -4.10
C GLU A 167 -19.09 -10.26 -2.70
N LYS A 168 -20.35 -9.97 -2.41
CA LYS A 168 -20.82 -9.50 -1.10
C LYS A 168 -21.34 -10.61 -0.18
N ALA A 169 -21.23 -11.86 -0.60
CA ALA A 169 -21.56 -13.01 0.25
C ALA A 169 -20.42 -13.24 1.27
N PRO A 170 -20.75 -13.61 2.53
CA PRO A 170 -19.76 -14.08 3.47
C PRO A 170 -19.02 -15.32 2.95
N VAL A 171 -17.73 -15.38 3.21
CA VAL A 171 -16.84 -16.44 2.71
C VAL A 171 -16.21 -17.19 3.86
N ARG A 172 -16.34 -18.52 3.88
CA ARG A 172 -15.60 -19.38 4.81
C ARG A 172 -14.36 -19.95 4.12
N VAL A 173 -13.21 -19.83 4.79
CA VAL A 173 -11.92 -20.32 4.27
C VAL A 173 -11.37 -21.41 5.18
N ARG A 174 -10.90 -22.51 4.60
CA ARG A 174 -10.13 -23.55 5.29
C ARG A 174 -8.82 -23.79 4.58
N VAL A 175 -7.73 -23.80 5.34
CA VAL A 175 -6.39 -24.07 4.81
C VAL A 175 -5.86 -25.34 5.46
N HIS A 176 -5.60 -26.37 4.66
CA HIS A 176 -4.95 -27.60 5.11
C HIS A 176 -3.44 -27.41 5.13
N ALA A 177 -2.96 -26.82 6.23
CA ALA A 177 -1.52 -26.59 6.40
C ALA A 177 -0.77 -27.92 6.60
N PRO A 178 0.46 -28.03 6.07
CA PRO A 178 1.36 -29.15 6.37
C PRO A 178 1.62 -29.28 7.87
N ALA A 179 1.97 -30.51 8.30
CA ALA A 179 2.27 -30.78 9.71
C ALA A 179 3.41 -29.89 10.21
N GLY A 180 3.21 -29.26 11.38
CA GLY A 180 4.18 -28.35 11.98
C GLY A 180 4.12 -26.90 11.47
N TRP A 181 3.36 -26.62 10.42
CA TRP A 181 3.14 -25.24 9.98
C TRP A 181 2.06 -24.55 10.80
N ARG A 182 2.30 -23.30 11.12
CA ARG A 182 1.34 -22.39 11.73
C ARG A 182 0.79 -21.44 10.67
N ILE A 183 -0.34 -20.82 10.95
CA ILE A 183 -1.02 -19.89 10.04
C ILE A 183 -1.21 -18.55 10.76
N ALA A 184 -0.80 -17.48 10.10
CA ALA A 184 -1.07 -16.10 10.50
C ALA A 184 -1.89 -15.40 9.41
N THR A 185 -3.03 -14.81 9.79
CA THR A 185 -3.90 -14.01 8.90
C THR A 185 -4.68 -12.98 9.68
N GLY A 186 -5.08 -11.90 9.03
CA GLY A 186 -5.95 -10.87 9.58
C GLY A 186 -7.42 -11.29 9.75
N LEU A 187 -7.85 -12.38 9.08
CA LEU A 187 -9.23 -12.86 9.18
C LEU A 187 -9.60 -13.38 10.57
N THR A 188 -10.88 -13.35 10.89
CA THR A 188 -11.43 -13.89 12.13
C THR A 188 -11.46 -15.42 12.05
N GLY A 189 -10.82 -16.08 13.02
CA GLY A 189 -10.85 -17.54 13.14
C GLY A 189 -12.13 -18.04 13.76
N GLU A 190 -12.60 -19.21 13.30
CA GLU A 190 -13.72 -19.97 13.87
C GLU A 190 -13.27 -21.26 14.55
N ALA A 191 -14.13 -21.84 15.35
CA ALA A 191 -13.92 -23.18 15.86
C ALA A 191 -13.81 -24.20 14.72
N GLY A 192 -12.83 -25.14 14.82
CA GLY A 192 -12.60 -26.14 13.76
C GLY A 192 -11.57 -25.75 12.72
N GLY A 193 -10.84 -24.63 12.91
CA GLY A 193 -9.69 -24.25 12.07
C GLY A 193 -10.09 -23.68 10.71
N SER A 194 -11.18 -22.95 10.66
CA SER A 194 -11.59 -22.12 9.52
C SER A 194 -11.54 -20.63 9.87
N TRP A 195 -11.59 -19.80 8.85
CA TRP A 195 -11.67 -18.35 8.95
C TRP A 195 -12.87 -17.84 8.17
N VAL A 196 -13.38 -16.66 8.56
CA VAL A 196 -14.49 -16.00 7.87
C VAL A 196 -14.05 -14.63 7.40
N ALA A 197 -14.38 -14.32 6.15
CA ALA A 197 -14.38 -12.99 5.58
C ALA A 197 -15.83 -12.52 5.38
N ALA A 198 -16.10 -11.25 5.63
CA ALA A 198 -17.44 -10.67 5.46
C ALA A 198 -17.87 -10.64 3.99
N ASP A 199 -16.91 -10.51 3.09
CA ASP A 199 -17.11 -10.53 1.64
C ASP A 199 -15.80 -10.89 0.91
N TYR A 200 -15.84 -10.89 -0.43
CA TYR A 200 -14.65 -11.17 -1.23
C TYR A 200 -13.56 -10.10 -1.07
N ASP A 201 -13.93 -8.84 -0.90
CA ASP A 201 -12.95 -7.75 -0.75
C ASP A 201 -12.12 -7.94 0.53
N GLU A 202 -12.74 -8.37 1.64
CA GLU A 202 -12.01 -8.71 2.87
C GLU A 202 -11.14 -9.97 2.68
N LEU A 203 -11.61 -10.99 1.96
CA LEU A 203 -10.82 -12.18 1.66
C LEU A 203 -9.60 -11.84 0.81
N ALA A 204 -9.76 -11.01 -0.22
CA ALA A 204 -8.69 -10.59 -1.11
C ALA A 204 -7.66 -9.67 -0.43
N ASP A 205 -8.09 -8.94 0.60
CA ASP A 205 -7.24 -8.02 1.40
C ASP A 205 -6.52 -8.73 2.57
N CYS A 206 -6.79 -10.01 2.83
CA CYS A 206 -6.18 -10.71 3.96
C CYS A 206 -5.22 -11.80 3.48
N PRO A 207 -3.90 -11.59 3.51
CA PRO A 207 -2.94 -12.64 3.21
C PRO A 207 -2.89 -13.70 4.32
N PHE A 208 -2.44 -14.90 3.93
CA PHE A 208 -2.11 -15.97 4.85
C PHE A 208 -0.60 -16.23 4.78
N LEU A 209 0.09 -15.99 5.89
CA LEU A 209 1.48 -16.40 6.06
C LEU A 209 1.51 -17.75 6.77
N LEU A 210 2.19 -18.72 6.18
CA LEU A 210 2.30 -20.08 6.71
C LEU A 210 3.76 -20.52 6.80
N GLY A 211 4.05 -21.42 7.74
CA GLY A 211 5.37 -22.03 7.91
C GLY A 211 5.68 -22.36 9.36
N ALA A 212 6.93 -22.64 9.65
CA ALA A 212 7.45 -22.75 11.02
C ALA A 212 7.54 -21.36 11.65
N LEU A 213 6.37 -20.73 11.88
CA LEU A 213 6.27 -19.36 12.39
C LEU A 213 6.58 -19.31 13.88
N SER A 214 7.38 -18.34 14.26
CA SER A 214 7.49 -17.90 15.65
C SER A 214 6.66 -16.63 15.85
N ASP A 215 6.18 -16.37 17.06
CA ASP A 215 5.31 -15.24 17.33
C ASP A 215 5.58 -14.58 18.67
N THR A 216 5.10 -13.35 18.80
CA THR A 216 4.91 -12.61 20.03
C THR A 216 3.69 -11.71 19.90
N ALA A 217 3.18 -11.19 21.03
CA ALA A 217 2.04 -10.30 21.00
C ALA A 217 2.14 -9.24 22.11
N PHE A 218 1.47 -8.09 21.85
CA PHE A 218 1.32 -7.02 22.83
C PHE A 218 -0.07 -6.38 22.72
N PHE A 219 -0.40 -5.49 23.66
CA PHE A 219 -1.65 -4.75 23.65
C PHE A 219 -1.40 -3.25 23.65
N VAL A 220 -2.19 -2.51 22.86
CA VAL A 220 -2.28 -1.05 22.86
C VAL A 220 -3.76 -0.69 22.82
N ASP A 221 -4.21 0.21 23.67
CA ASP A 221 -5.61 0.69 23.75
C ASP A 221 -6.66 -0.46 23.79
N GLY A 222 -6.31 -1.58 24.45
CA GLY A 222 -7.15 -2.77 24.55
C GLY A 222 -7.16 -3.67 23.30
N ALA A 223 -6.59 -3.25 22.18
CA ALA A 223 -6.46 -4.07 20.99
C ALA A 223 -5.23 -4.98 21.06
N ARG A 224 -5.38 -6.21 20.58
CA ARG A 224 -4.30 -7.21 20.51
C ARG A 224 -3.53 -7.07 19.20
N HIS A 225 -2.20 -6.99 19.29
CA HIS A 225 -1.27 -6.97 18.18
C HIS A 225 -0.44 -8.23 18.20
N GLU A 226 -0.48 -8.98 17.11
CA GLU A 226 0.24 -10.25 16.94
C GLU A 226 1.33 -10.07 15.90
N LEU A 227 2.54 -10.47 16.24
CA LEU A 227 3.71 -10.42 15.38
C LEU A 227 4.10 -11.86 15.05
N TYR A 228 4.01 -12.22 13.79
CA TYR A 228 4.45 -13.52 13.29
C TYR A 228 5.70 -13.33 12.42
N PHE A 229 6.65 -14.24 12.59
CA PHE A 229 7.92 -14.20 11.88
C PHE A 229 8.14 -15.50 11.12
N HIS A 230 8.40 -15.38 9.83
CA HIS A 230 8.90 -16.44 8.97
C HIS A 230 10.37 -16.17 8.64
N GLY A 231 11.21 -17.18 8.74
CA GLY A 231 12.66 -17.09 8.61
C GLY A 231 13.40 -17.11 9.96
N GLU A 232 14.61 -17.60 9.91
CA GLU A 232 15.48 -17.73 11.09
C GLU A 232 16.38 -16.50 11.21
N ALA A 233 16.08 -15.61 12.16
CA ALA A 233 16.94 -14.50 12.51
C ALA A 233 16.91 -14.29 14.04
N ALA A 234 18.08 -14.11 14.64
CA ALA A 234 18.24 -13.85 16.07
C ALA A 234 18.00 -12.36 16.37
N ILE A 235 16.76 -11.89 16.16
CA ILE A 235 16.37 -10.52 16.48
C ILE A 235 15.95 -10.39 17.96
N ASP A 236 16.19 -9.23 18.55
CA ASP A 236 15.68 -8.89 19.87
C ASP A 236 14.16 -8.63 19.79
N ARG A 237 13.36 -9.70 19.93
CA ARG A 237 11.91 -9.65 19.80
C ARG A 237 11.21 -8.78 20.85
N PRO A 238 11.62 -8.78 22.13
CA PRO A 238 11.11 -7.84 23.10
C PRO A 238 11.32 -6.39 22.69
N ALA A 239 12.54 -6.01 22.29
CA ALA A 239 12.83 -4.65 21.81
C ALA A 239 12.07 -4.31 20.54
N PHE A 240 11.94 -5.26 19.59
CA PHE A 240 11.17 -5.10 18.36
C PHE A 240 9.69 -4.87 18.63
N ALA A 241 9.07 -5.68 19.50
CA ALA A 241 7.68 -5.53 19.90
C ALA A 241 7.43 -4.22 20.66
N ALA A 242 8.35 -3.83 21.55
CA ALA A 242 8.26 -2.57 22.29
C ALA A 242 8.33 -1.35 21.36
N MET A 243 9.19 -1.39 20.33
CA MET A 243 9.27 -0.35 19.31
C MET A 243 7.95 -0.23 18.53
N ILE A 244 7.40 -1.35 18.05
CA ILE A 244 6.11 -1.36 17.33
C ILE A 244 4.99 -0.84 18.23
N GLY A 245 4.96 -1.25 19.51
CA GLY A 245 3.98 -0.76 20.48
C GLY A 245 3.99 0.76 20.63
N LYS A 246 5.17 1.39 20.61
CA LYS A 246 5.30 2.86 20.64
C LYS A 246 4.75 3.50 19.35
N ILE A 247 5.06 2.93 18.19
CA ILE A 247 4.55 3.39 16.88
C ILE A 247 3.04 3.32 16.84
N VAL A 248 2.47 2.15 17.18
CA VAL A 248 1.03 1.92 17.24
C VAL A 248 0.34 2.93 18.16
N ALA A 249 0.87 3.14 19.37
CA ALA A 249 0.31 4.09 20.32
C ALA A 249 0.35 5.54 19.85
N ALA A 250 1.42 5.94 19.12
CA ALA A 250 1.52 7.29 18.57
C ALA A 250 0.51 7.52 17.45
N GLN A 251 0.36 6.57 16.54
CA GLN A 251 -0.61 6.67 15.44
C GLN A 251 -2.06 6.52 15.95
N SER A 252 -2.31 5.68 16.95
CA SER A 252 -3.60 5.59 17.62
C SER A 252 -4.02 6.93 18.23
N ARG A 253 -3.13 7.60 18.95
CA ARG A 253 -3.39 8.95 19.51
C ARG A 253 -3.69 9.96 18.40
N LEU A 254 -2.90 9.96 17.34
CA LEU A 254 -3.11 10.84 16.20
C LEU A 254 -4.51 10.66 15.59
N MET A 255 -4.97 9.42 15.43
CA MET A 255 -6.22 9.10 14.73
C MET A 255 -7.44 9.02 15.67
N GLY A 256 -7.26 9.22 16.97
CA GLY A 256 -8.35 9.17 17.96
C GLY A 256 -8.80 7.76 18.32
N GLY A 257 -7.92 6.77 18.19
CA GLY A 257 -8.13 5.38 18.57
C GLY A 257 -7.94 4.36 17.45
N LEU A 258 -7.91 3.09 17.83
CA LEU A 258 -7.74 1.96 16.91
C LEU A 258 -9.12 1.48 16.39
N PRO A 259 -9.31 1.30 15.07
CA PRO A 259 -10.59 0.87 14.51
C PRO A 259 -10.74 -0.66 14.44
N TYR A 260 -10.04 -1.40 15.29
CA TYR A 260 -10.05 -2.86 15.35
C TYR A 260 -9.77 -3.35 16.79
N SER A 261 -10.07 -4.61 17.06
CA SER A 261 -9.71 -5.29 18.31
C SER A 261 -8.47 -6.18 18.19
N ARG A 262 -8.08 -6.54 16.95
CA ARG A 262 -6.94 -7.38 16.63
C ARG A 262 -6.27 -6.90 15.34
N TYR A 263 -4.91 -6.89 15.33
CA TYR A 263 -4.09 -6.60 14.14
C TYR A 263 -2.93 -7.58 14.05
N VAL A 264 -2.57 -7.99 12.83
CA VAL A 264 -1.53 -8.99 12.58
C VAL A 264 -0.40 -8.39 11.75
N PHE A 265 0.80 -8.40 12.30
CA PHE A 265 2.03 -8.11 11.57
C PHE A 265 2.65 -9.43 11.10
N GLN A 266 2.89 -9.56 9.81
CA GLN A 266 3.51 -10.72 9.18
C GLN A 266 4.89 -10.32 8.68
N PHE A 267 5.95 -10.81 9.35
CA PHE A 267 7.33 -10.51 9.00
C PHE A 267 7.96 -11.68 8.27
N ILE A 268 8.57 -11.41 7.11
CA ILE A 268 9.38 -12.35 6.36
C ILE A 268 10.81 -11.85 6.44
N LEU A 269 11.65 -12.62 7.14
CA LEU A 269 13.05 -12.30 7.38
C LEU A 269 13.92 -13.08 6.38
N SER A 270 14.77 -12.40 5.63
CA SER A 270 15.63 -13.05 4.65
C SER A 270 16.98 -12.31 4.51
N ASP A 271 18.06 -13.09 4.39
CA ASP A 271 19.40 -12.56 4.13
C ASP A 271 19.59 -12.14 2.67
N ASP A 272 18.71 -12.59 1.78
CA ASP A 272 18.71 -12.23 0.36
C ASP A 272 18.03 -10.87 0.09
N GLU A 273 17.26 -10.34 1.05
CA GLU A 273 16.61 -9.04 0.92
C GLU A 273 17.64 -7.91 0.97
N ARG A 274 17.59 -7.02 -0.01
CA ARG A 274 18.50 -5.86 -0.11
C ARG A 274 17.91 -4.56 0.40
N GLY A 275 16.67 -4.61 0.85
CA GLY A 275 15.92 -3.50 1.40
C GLY A 275 14.63 -4.00 2.00
N SER A 276 13.94 -3.14 2.73
CA SER A 276 12.63 -3.45 3.29
C SER A 276 11.53 -3.18 2.28
N SER A 277 10.47 -3.98 2.32
CA SER A 277 9.23 -3.74 1.58
C SER A 277 8.03 -4.15 2.41
N GLY A 278 6.89 -3.55 2.15
CA GLY A 278 5.65 -3.89 2.84
C GLY A 278 4.47 -3.89 1.89
N LEU A 279 3.38 -4.47 2.37
CA LEU A 279 2.06 -4.39 1.76
C LEU A 279 1.03 -4.30 2.89
N GLU A 280 0.26 -3.26 2.79
CA GLU A 280 -0.75 -2.90 3.77
C GLU A 280 -2.07 -3.63 3.55
N HIS A 281 -2.74 -3.95 4.65
CA HIS A 281 -4.08 -4.55 4.67
C HIS A 281 -4.94 -3.92 5.77
N ARG A 282 -6.25 -4.14 5.71
CA ARG A 282 -7.20 -3.52 6.64
C ARG A 282 -6.94 -3.86 8.11
N ASN A 283 -6.55 -5.11 8.40
CA ASN A 283 -6.33 -5.64 9.75
C ASN A 283 -5.02 -6.44 9.86
N SER A 284 -4.14 -6.31 8.88
CA SER A 284 -2.81 -6.91 8.89
C SER A 284 -1.84 -6.12 8.00
N THR A 285 -0.57 -6.47 8.04
CA THR A 285 0.43 -6.03 7.06
C THR A 285 1.47 -7.12 6.90
N THR A 286 1.96 -7.29 5.67
CA THR A 286 3.07 -8.18 5.33
C THR A 286 4.32 -7.35 5.08
N ILE A 287 5.39 -7.61 5.83
CA ILE A 287 6.64 -6.84 5.74
C ILE A 287 7.82 -7.78 5.54
N ARG A 288 8.61 -7.55 4.49
CA ARG A 288 9.87 -8.23 4.21
C ARG A 288 11.03 -7.39 4.73
N LEU A 289 11.94 -8.02 5.46
CA LEU A 289 13.04 -7.32 6.11
C LEU A 289 14.37 -8.02 5.87
N PRO A 290 15.47 -7.26 5.63
CA PRO A 290 16.82 -7.78 5.64
C PRO A 290 17.19 -8.26 7.04
N SER A 291 17.39 -9.57 7.22
CA SER A 291 17.67 -10.17 8.53
C SER A 291 18.86 -9.53 9.23
N LEU A 292 19.97 -9.35 8.50
CA LEU A 292 21.23 -8.83 9.05
C LEU A 292 21.11 -7.37 9.58
N GLU A 293 20.28 -6.54 8.92
CA GLU A 293 20.10 -5.15 9.35
C GLU A 293 19.27 -5.10 10.64
N VAL A 294 18.17 -5.87 10.69
CA VAL A 294 17.28 -5.90 11.87
C VAL A 294 17.96 -6.54 13.08
N MET A 295 18.83 -7.54 12.86
CA MET A 295 19.64 -8.14 13.93
C MET A 295 20.64 -7.14 14.54
N LYS A 296 21.18 -6.21 13.75
CA LYS A 296 22.08 -5.16 14.22
C LYS A 296 21.36 -4.06 14.99
N ASP A 297 20.25 -3.59 14.46
CA ASP A 297 19.41 -2.57 15.08
C ASP A 297 17.95 -2.76 14.64
N VAL A 298 17.08 -3.08 15.57
CA VAL A 298 15.64 -3.25 15.30
C VAL A 298 14.99 -1.98 14.73
N ARG A 299 15.58 -0.80 14.97
CA ARG A 299 15.08 0.48 14.46
C ARG A 299 15.27 0.62 12.95
N SER A 300 16.10 -0.21 12.31
CA SER A 300 16.24 -0.23 10.85
C SER A 300 14.92 -0.53 10.14
N ALA A 301 14.00 -1.25 10.81
CA ALA A 301 12.68 -1.58 10.30
C ALA A 301 11.60 -0.53 10.68
N ALA A 302 11.92 0.49 11.49
CA ALA A 302 10.92 1.38 12.07
C ALA A 302 10.12 2.16 11.01
N SER A 303 10.80 2.69 9.99
CA SER A 303 10.16 3.52 8.95
C SER A 303 9.13 2.72 8.15
N ILE A 304 9.51 1.55 7.65
CA ILE A 304 8.58 0.70 6.88
C ILE A 304 7.40 0.22 7.76
N ILE A 305 7.66 -0.19 9.00
CA ILE A 305 6.60 -0.62 9.93
C ILE A 305 5.63 0.53 10.21
N SER A 306 6.14 1.73 10.42
CA SER A 306 5.30 2.91 10.68
C SER A 306 4.46 3.29 9.46
N HIS A 307 5.02 3.17 8.26
CA HIS A 307 4.35 3.43 6.99
C HIS A 307 3.22 2.43 6.74
N GLU A 308 3.53 1.14 6.75
CA GLU A 308 2.55 0.07 6.50
C GLU A 308 1.43 0.03 7.54
N PHE A 309 1.75 0.35 8.80
CA PHE A 309 0.73 0.41 9.83
C PHE A 309 -0.18 1.63 9.66
N PHE A 310 0.33 2.79 9.19
CA PHE A 310 -0.48 3.98 8.98
C PHE A 310 -1.52 3.79 7.87
N HIS A 311 -1.23 2.96 6.89
CA HIS A 311 -2.16 2.61 5.81
C HIS A 311 -3.48 2.01 6.28
N LEU A 312 -3.54 1.47 7.49
CA LEU A 312 -4.83 1.00 8.03
C LEU A 312 -5.91 2.10 8.07
N TRP A 313 -5.49 3.38 8.18
CA TRP A 313 -6.37 4.54 8.03
C TRP A 313 -6.27 5.12 6.62
N ASN A 314 -5.08 5.50 6.17
CA ASN A 314 -4.83 6.18 4.91
C ASN A 314 -4.34 5.19 3.86
N VAL A 315 -5.18 4.54 3.30
CA VAL A 315 -5.79 4.00 2.09
C VAL A 315 -6.83 2.91 2.40
N LYS A 316 -6.70 2.15 3.49
CA LYS A 316 -7.64 1.04 3.75
C LYS A 316 -8.99 1.49 4.32
N ARG A 317 -9.09 2.71 4.85
CA ARG A 317 -10.35 3.32 5.34
C ARG A 317 -10.63 4.67 4.68
N ILE A 318 -9.67 5.60 4.70
CA ILE A 318 -9.67 6.80 3.86
C ILE A 318 -9.14 6.35 2.50
N THR A 319 -9.98 6.20 1.51
CA THR A 319 -9.59 5.67 0.19
C THR A 319 -9.89 6.64 -0.94
N ASN A 320 -9.32 6.42 -2.12
CA ASN A 320 -9.67 7.17 -3.33
C ASN A 320 -10.95 6.62 -3.98
N ALA A 321 -11.68 7.47 -4.68
CA ALA A 321 -12.87 7.09 -5.42
C ALA A 321 -12.59 6.02 -6.51
N ALA A 322 -11.38 5.98 -7.06
CA ALA A 322 -10.96 4.96 -8.01
C ALA A 322 -10.82 3.54 -7.38
N PHE A 323 -10.71 3.46 -6.05
CA PHE A 323 -10.60 2.20 -5.30
C PHE A 323 -11.90 1.78 -4.61
N ALA A 324 -13.00 2.51 -4.82
CA ALA A 324 -14.27 2.25 -4.14
C ALA A 324 -15.47 2.38 -5.10
N PRO A 325 -16.04 1.25 -5.60
CA PRO A 325 -15.65 -0.15 -5.33
C PRO A 325 -14.39 -0.59 -6.09
N LEU A 326 -13.69 -1.57 -5.54
CA LEU A 326 -12.52 -2.17 -6.21
C LEU A 326 -12.92 -2.90 -7.49
N ASN A 327 -12.22 -2.63 -8.59
CA ASN A 327 -12.30 -3.38 -9.82
C ASN A 327 -10.99 -4.13 -10.09
N TYR A 328 -10.94 -5.39 -9.72
CA TYR A 328 -9.73 -6.23 -9.86
C TYR A 328 -9.36 -6.57 -11.30
N GLN A 329 -10.20 -6.23 -12.28
CA GLN A 329 -10.00 -6.52 -13.71
C GLN A 329 -9.53 -5.31 -14.51
N GLN A 330 -9.42 -4.14 -13.88
CA GLN A 330 -9.00 -2.89 -14.51
C GLN A 330 -8.03 -2.13 -13.61
N GLU A 331 -7.16 -1.34 -14.23
CA GLU A 331 -6.28 -0.42 -13.52
C GLU A 331 -7.10 0.65 -12.78
N ALA A 332 -6.85 0.84 -11.51
CA ALA A 332 -7.46 1.89 -10.70
C ALA A 332 -6.55 3.13 -10.70
N ARG A 333 -6.68 3.98 -11.72
CA ARG A 333 -5.85 5.17 -11.89
C ARG A 333 -6.35 6.33 -11.05
N THR A 334 -5.41 7.02 -10.40
CA THR A 334 -5.67 8.22 -9.60
C THR A 334 -4.47 9.17 -9.65
N GLU A 335 -4.74 10.46 -9.52
CA GLU A 335 -3.72 11.50 -9.34
C GLU A 335 -3.33 11.69 -7.86
N SER A 336 -3.94 10.92 -6.94
CA SER A 336 -3.86 11.15 -5.48
C SER A 336 -2.92 10.21 -4.72
N LEU A 337 -2.05 9.42 -5.39
CA LEU A 337 -1.08 8.58 -4.66
C LEU A 337 -0.09 9.42 -3.83
N TRP A 338 0.11 10.68 -4.18
CA TRP A 338 0.88 11.61 -3.35
C TRP A 338 0.32 11.76 -1.92
N TRP A 339 -1.01 11.61 -1.77
CA TRP A 339 -1.69 11.61 -0.48
C TRP A 339 -1.63 10.23 0.17
N PHE A 340 -2.04 9.20 -0.57
CA PHE A 340 -2.19 7.86 -0.02
C PHE A 340 -0.86 7.19 0.30
N GLU A 341 0.23 7.58 -0.37
CA GLU A 341 1.58 7.08 -0.14
C GLU A 341 2.51 8.16 0.44
N GLY A 342 2.55 9.32 -0.19
CA GLY A 342 3.44 10.39 0.22
C GLY A 342 3.09 10.98 1.57
N VAL A 343 1.83 11.36 1.80
CA VAL A 343 1.38 11.85 3.11
C VAL A 343 1.40 10.74 4.15
N THR A 344 1.18 9.47 3.79
CA THR A 344 1.43 8.32 4.66
C THR A 344 2.88 8.28 5.13
N SER A 345 3.85 8.45 4.23
CA SER A 345 5.29 8.53 4.58
C SER A 345 5.57 9.69 5.55
N TYR A 346 4.98 10.86 5.31
CA TYR A 346 5.09 12.01 6.22
C TYR A 346 4.58 11.69 7.64
N TYR A 347 3.39 11.09 7.75
CA TYR A 347 2.83 10.71 9.03
C TYR A 347 3.56 9.53 9.69
N ALA A 348 4.11 8.62 8.91
CA ALA A 348 4.98 7.55 9.42
C ALA A 348 6.19 8.15 10.15
N ASP A 349 6.86 9.12 9.53
CA ASP A 349 8.01 9.81 10.13
C ASP A 349 7.63 10.64 11.36
N LEU A 350 6.51 11.36 11.31
CA LEU A 350 5.99 12.07 12.48
C LEU A 350 5.65 11.13 13.63
N ALA A 351 5.09 9.95 13.35
CA ALA A 351 4.79 8.96 14.37
C ALA A 351 6.07 8.42 15.02
N LEU A 352 7.14 8.20 14.25
CA LEU A 352 8.45 7.80 14.79
C LEU A 352 9.02 8.87 15.71
N LEU A 353 8.92 10.14 15.32
CA LEU A 353 9.35 11.25 16.17
C LEU A 353 8.49 11.36 17.44
N ARG A 354 7.17 11.41 17.29
CA ARG A 354 6.22 11.60 18.40
C ARG A 354 6.13 10.40 19.35
N SER A 355 6.56 9.20 18.90
CA SER A 355 6.69 8.01 19.75
C SER A 355 8.03 7.94 20.51
N GLY A 356 9.00 8.81 20.18
CA GLY A 356 10.36 8.76 20.71
C GLY A 356 11.19 7.58 20.19
N VAL A 357 10.79 6.94 19.10
CA VAL A 357 11.65 5.98 18.35
C VAL A 357 12.73 6.74 17.60
N TRP A 358 12.40 7.90 17.05
CA TRP A 358 13.36 8.86 16.49
C TRP A 358 13.52 10.06 17.42
N THR A 359 14.72 10.61 17.44
CA THR A 359 15.01 11.94 17.98
C THR A 359 14.62 13.02 16.97
N VAL A 360 14.59 14.28 17.40
CA VAL A 360 14.43 15.41 16.49
C VAL A 360 15.52 15.42 15.41
N ASP A 361 16.75 15.13 15.80
CA ASP A 361 17.89 15.07 14.87
C ASP A 361 17.73 13.93 13.85
N ASP A 362 17.19 12.78 14.24
CA ASP A 362 16.90 11.66 13.33
C ASP A 362 15.86 12.09 12.30
N PHE A 363 14.79 12.74 12.74
CA PHE A 363 13.73 13.26 11.88
C PHE A 363 14.28 14.31 10.90
N LEU A 364 15.01 15.30 11.38
CA LEU A 364 15.58 16.36 10.54
C LEU A 364 16.56 15.80 9.51
N ARG A 365 17.44 14.88 9.92
CA ARG A 365 18.36 14.20 8.99
C ARG A 365 17.63 13.38 7.94
N HIS A 366 16.52 12.73 8.31
CA HIS A 366 15.72 11.98 7.35
C HIS A 366 15.06 12.91 6.33
N GLN A 367 14.40 13.98 6.79
CA GLN A 367 13.79 14.97 5.89
C GLN A 367 14.83 15.65 4.98
N ALA A 368 16.02 15.93 5.48
CA ALA A 368 17.10 16.47 4.66
C ALA A 368 17.50 15.52 3.52
N ARG A 369 17.64 14.22 3.80
CA ARG A 369 17.92 13.20 2.76
C ARG A 369 16.78 13.08 1.73
N GLU A 370 15.53 13.22 2.15
CA GLU A 370 14.41 13.20 1.21
C GLU A 370 14.41 14.44 0.30
N ILE A 371 14.81 15.62 0.82
CA ILE A 371 15.02 16.82 0.00
C ILE A 371 16.18 16.60 -0.99
N GLU A 372 17.32 16.07 -0.55
CA GLU A 372 18.46 15.73 -1.43
C GLU A 372 18.01 14.81 -2.56
N ARG A 373 17.31 13.71 -2.23
CA ARG A 373 16.81 12.73 -3.21
C ARG A 373 15.92 13.37 -4.27
N LEU A 374 15.01 14.29 -3.86
CA LEU A 374 14.17 15.02 -4.80
C LEU A 374 15.00 15.95 -5.67
N GLN A 375 15.93 16.70 -5.06
CA GLN A 375 16.72 17.71 -5.75
C GLN A 375 17.73 17.06 -6.73
N GLU A 376 18.23 15.87 -6.43
CA GLU A 376 19.09 15.10 -7.34
C GLU A 376 18.34 14.54 -8.56
N ASN A 377 17.00 14.41 -8.48
CA ASN A 377 16.20 13.87 -9.57
C ASN A 377 15.86 14.93 -10.63
N PRO A 378 16.42 14.85 -11.87
CA PRO A 378 16.18 15.85 -12.91
C PRO A 378 14.73 15.87 -13.40
N ASP A 379 13.98 14.79 -13.24
CA ASP A 379 12.59 14.70 -13.67
C ASP A 379 11.64 15.51 -12.77
N ARG A 380 12.12 16.04 -11.62
CA ARG A 380 11.34 16.97 -10.78
C ARG A 380 10.88 18.22 -11.53
N LEU A 381 11.59 18.60 -12.60
CA LEU A 381 11.30 19.74 -13.47
C LEU A 381 10.47 19.36 -14.72
N ARG A 382 10.14 18.09 -14.89
CA ARG A 382 9.46 17.55 -16.11
C ARG A 382 8.19 16.78 -15.82
N THR A 383 8.03 16.30 -14.59
CA THR A 383 6.89 15.47 -14.20
C THR A 383 6.22 16.11 -12.98
N THR A 384 4.91 16.38 -13.09
CA THR A 384 4.13 16.86 -11.94
C THR A 384 3.88 15.70 -10.97
N LEU A 385 3.54 16.03 -9.72
CA LEU A 385 3.28 15.01 -8.71
C LEU A 385 1.99 14.23 -9.01
N ALA A 386 0.97 14.89 -9.53
CA ALA A 386 -0.25 14.27 -10.05
C ALA A 386 0.05 13.29 -11.19
N GLN A 387 0.89 13.69 -12.15
CA GLN A 387 1.32 12.80 -13.24
C GLN A 387 2.11 11.59 -12.76
N ALA A 388 2.96 11.77 -11.74
CA ALA A 388 3.71 10.65 -11.14
C ALA A 388 2.76 9.61 -10.53
N SER A 389 1.72 10.08 -9.81
CA SER A 389 0.65 9.22 -9.27
C SER A 389 -0.09 8.47 -10.38
N TRP A 390 -0.57 9.19 -11.42
CA TRP A 390 -1.35 8.63 -12.51
C TRP A 390 -0.59 7.57 -13.32
N ARG A 391 0.73 7.76 -13.51
CA ARG A 391 1.57 6.92 -14.37
C ARG A 391 2.13 5.68 -13.67
N VAL A 392 1.78 5.42 -12.40
CA VAL A 392 2.30 4.26 -11.67
C VAL A 392 2.06 2.94 -12.41
N TRP A 393 0.92 2.76 -13.04
CA TRP A 393 0.58 1.57 -13.82
C TRP A 393 1.43 1.34 -15.07
N GLN A 394 2.10 2.38 -15.56
CA GLN A 394 3.00 2.31 -16.72
C GLN A 394 4.46 2.15 -16.29
N ASN A 395 4.84 2.84 -15.22
CA ASN A 395 6.22 2.98 -14.80
C ASN A 395 6.59 2.09 -13.62
N GLY A 396 5.59 1.57 -12.87
CA GLY A 396 5.80 0.99 -11.55
C GLY A 396 6.22 2.05 -10.51
N PHE A 397 6.28 1.66 -9.25
CA PHE A 397 6.68 2.56 -8.16
C PHE A 397 8.16 2.99 -8.22
N ALA A 398 9.03 2.17 -8.85
CA ALA A 398 10.47 2.41 -9.04
C ALA A 398 10.83 2.79 -10.47
N GLY A 399 9.85 3.13 -11.30
CA GLY A 399 10.05 3.48 -12.71
C GLY A 399 10.62 4.88 -12.92
N PRO A 400 10.82 5.28 -14.18
CA PRO A 400 11.34 6.60 -14.52
C PRO A 400 10.39 7.72 -14.08
N GLY A 401 10.93 8.86 -13.71
CA GLY A 401 10.20 10.03 -13.22
C GLY A 401 10.49 10.33 -11.74
N ILE A 402 9.65 11.18 -11.16
CA ILE A 402 9.71 11.46 -9.72
C ILE A 402 8.89 10.43 -8.94
N SER A 403 9.30 10.17 -7.71
CA SER A 403 8.52 9.34 -6.78
C SER A 403 7.39 10.15 -6.14
N TYR A 404 6.16 9.64 -6.24
CA TYR A 404 5.02 10.21 -5.51
C TYR A 404 5.10 9.95 -4.00
N TYR A 405 5.89 8.96 -3.55
CA TYR A 405 6.27 8.80 -2.15
C TYR A 405 7.12 9.97 -1.67
N ASN A 406 8.27 10.19 -2.30
CA ASN A 406 9.26 11.19 -1.89
C ASN A 406 8.73 12.62 -2.02
N LYS A 407 8.31 13.05 -3.23
CA LYS A 407 7.78 14.41 -3.43
C LYS A 407 6.47 14.61 -2.68
N GLY A 408 5.62 13.57 -2.55
CA GLY A 408 4.37 13.62 -1.81
C GLY A 408 4.57 13.79 -0.30
N GLN A 409 5.55 13.09 0.29
CA GLN A 409 5.95 13.27 1.69
C GLN A 409 6.39 14.71 1.97
N LEU A 410 7.26 15.25 1.12
CA LEU A 410 7.76 16.61 1.25
C LEU A 410 6.65 17.64 1.04
N LEU A 411 5.73 17.42 0.09
CA LEU A 411 4.55 18.25 -0.09
C LEU A 411 3.65 18.22 1.14
N GLY A 412 3.44 17.05 1.75
CA GLY A 412 2.68 16.87 2.98
C GLY A 412 3.26 17.67 4.14
N LEU A 413 4.59 17.63 4.33
CA LEU A 413 5.30 18.44 5.33
C LEU A 413 5.10 19.94 5.08
N LEU A 414 5.29 20.41 3.85
CA LEU A 414 5.12 21.83 3.51
C LEU A 414 3.66 22.28 3.64
N LEU A 415 2.72 21.43 3.25
CA LEU A 415 1.29 21.73 3.38
C LEU A 415 0.88 21.85 4.86
N ASP A 416 1.36 20.96 5.74
CA ASP A 416 1.09 21.04 7.19
C ASP A 416 1.63 22.37 7.78
N VAL A 417 2.86 22.75 7.45
CA VAL A 417 3.45 24.03 7.89
C VAL A 417 2.64 25.21 7.36
N MET A 418 2.21 25.18 6.10
CA MET A 418 1.42 26.28 5.50
C MET A 418 0.02 26.37 6.12
N ILE A 419 -0.63 25.27 6.44
CA ILE A 419 -1.91 25.26 7.16
C ILE A 419 -1.73 25.89 8.53
N ARG A 420 -0.72 25.48 9.29
CA ARG A 420 -0.39 26.05 10.62
C ARG A 420 -0.14 27.55 10.53
N LYS A 421 0.66 27.99 9.55
CA LYS A 421 0.94 29.41 9.31
C LYS A 421 -0.33 30.20 8.97
N ALA A 422 -1.15 29.69 8.06
CA ALA A 422 -2.37 30.38 7.58
C ALA A 422 -3.47 30.49 8.65
N THR A 423 -3.43 29.62 9.66
CA THR A 423 -4.42 29.53 10.74
C THR A 423 -3.85 29.93 12.12
N HIS A 424 -2.68 30.56 12.19
CA HIS A 424 -2.01 30.88 13.44
C HIS A 424 -1.88 29.66 14.38
N ASN A 425 -1.57 28.49 13.79
CA ASN A 425 -1.44 27.19 14.45
C ASN A 425 -2.74 26.59 15.05
N GLU A 426 -3.92 27.14 14.70
CA GLU A 426 -5.22 26.58 15.12
C GLU A 426 -5.58 25.29 14.36
N LYS A 427 -5.07 25.13 13.14
CA LYS A 427 -5.27 23.96 12.29
C LYS A 427 -3.94 23.38 11.81
N SER A 428 -3.97 22.10 11.48
CA SER A 428 -2.87 21.33 10.93
C SER A 428 -3.39 20.32 9.90
N LEU A 429 -2.51 19.61 9.24
CA LEU A 429 -2.90 18.53 8.34
C LEU A 429 -3.62 17.39 9.09
N ASP A 430 -3.39 17.23 10.41
CA ASP A 430 -4.13 16.28 11.28
C ASP A 430 -5.66 16.51 11.20
N HIS A 431 -6.10 17.76 11.13
CA HIS A 431 -7.53 18.11 11.00
C HIS A 431 -8.11 17.66 9.65
N VAL A 432 -7.33 17.73 8.57
CA VAL A 432 -7.73 17.25 7.24
C VAL A 432 -7.86 15.72 7.29
N LEU A 433 -6.90 15.04 7.88
CA LEU A 433 -6.90 13.60 8.04
C LEU A 433 -8.12 13.11 8.86
N HIS A 434 -8.41 13.78 9.99
CA HIS A 434 -9.59 13.49 10.81
C HIS A 434 -10.88 13.73 10.05
N TYR A 435 -10.98 14.83 9.30
CA TYR A 435 -12.15 15.12 8.47
C TYR A 435 -12.39 14.01 7.44
N LEU A 436 -11.35 13.58 6.74
CA LEU A 436 -11.44 12.48 5.77
C LEU A 436 -11.88 11.17 6.44
N TYR A 437 -11.30 10.87 7.60
CA TYR A 437 -11.67 9.66 8.33
C TYR A 437 -13.13 9.68 8.82
N HIS A 438 -13.58 10.79 9.40
CA HIS A 438 -14.92 10.89 9.97
C HIS A 438 -16.02 11.16 8.94
N THR A 439 -15.70 11.77 7.80
CA THR A 439 -16.67 12.15 6.78
C THR A 439 -16.69 11.18 5.61
N TYR A 440 -15.52 10.84 5.05
CA TYR A 440 -15.42 9.98 3.87
C TYR A 440 -15.39 8.50 4.25
N ALA A 441 -14.45 8.10 5.10
CA ALA A 441 -14.27 6.69 5.44
C ALA A 441 -15.51 6.10 6.14
N ARG A 442 -16.14 6.83 7.07
CA ARG A 442 -17.37 6.35 7.75
C ARG A 442 -18.57 6.28 6.82
N ALA A 443 -18.62 7.10 5.78
CA ALA A 443 -19.66 7.05 4.76
C ALA A 443 -19.39 5.98 3.68
N GLY A 444 -18.27 5.28 3.73
CA GLY A 444 -17.84 4.32 2.70
C GLY A 444 -17.58 4.99 1.36
N ARG A 445 -17.24 6.29 1.37
CA ARG A 445 -17.00 7.10 0.17
C ARG A 445 -15.50 7.31 -0.04
N GLY A 446 -15.02 7.10 -1.25
CA GLY A 446 -13.67 7.48 -1.67
C GLY A 446 -13.54 8.98 -1.94
N VAL A 447 -12.33 9.51 -1.82
CA VAL A 447 -11.96 10.90 -2.15
C VAL A 447 -11.71 11.01 -3.65
N GLY A 448 -12.36 11.95 -4.33
CA GLY A 448 -12.10 12.27 -5.73
C GLY A 448 -10.78 13.04 -5.92
N ASP A 449 -10.14 12.87 -7.06
CA ASP A 449 -8.89 13.56 -7.37
C ASP A 449 -9.05 15.09 -7.45
N ASP A 450 -10.24 15.57 -7.79
CA ASP A 450 -10.61 16.97 -7.92
C ASP A 450 -11.13 17.61 -6.62
N GLU A 451 -11.29 16.85 -5.53
CA GLU A 451 -11.87 17.35 -4.29
C GLU A 451 -10.86 18.04 -3.33
N TRP A 452 -9.56 17.90 -3.55
CA TRP A 452 -8.53 18.33 -2.58
C TRP A 452 -8.58 19.80 -2.20
N ALA A 453 -8.80 20.69 -3.17
CA ALA A 453 -8.91 22.14 -2.91
C ALA A 453 -10.13 22.48 -2.04
N ASP A 454 -11.26 21.83 -2.30
CA ASP A 454 -12.50 22.03 -1.55
C ASP A 454 -12.42 21.44 -0.15
N ILE A 455 -11.82 20.26 0.01
CA ILE A 455 -11.56 19.65 1.32
C ILE A 455 -10.69 20.58 2.18
N LEU A 456 -9.59 21.08 1.63
CA LEU A 456 -8.72 22.01 2.34
C LEU A 456 -9.47 23.29 2.71
N ARG A 457 -10.25 23.88 1.79
CA ARG A 457 -11.05 25.07 2.06
C ARG A 457 -12.08 24.83 3.17
N GLN A 458 -12.74 23.68 3.14
CA GLN A 458 -13.76 23.33 4.13
C GLN A 458 -13.17 23.12 5.52
N VAL A 459 -12.04 22.41 5.62
CA VAL A 459 -11.43 22.05 6.91
C VAL A 459 -10.62 23.22 7.50
N VAL A 460 -9.83 23.88 6.66
CA VAL A 460 -8.87 24.90 7.09
C VAL A 460 -9.52 26.30 7.11
N GLY A 461 -10.57 26.52 6.29
CA GLY A 461 -11.18 27.83 6.12
C GLY A 461 -10.32 28.80 5.30
N LYS A 462 -9.34 28.29 4.55
CA LYS A 462 -8.43 29.04 3.68
C LYS A 462 -8.36 28.38 2.31
N ASP A 463 -8.09 29.17 1.28
CA ASP A 463 -7.93 28.68 -0.08
C ASP A 463 -6.48 28.24 -0.34
N PHE A 464 -6.30 26.98 -0.69
CA PHE A 464 -5.02 26.37 -1.05
C PHE A 464 -4.93 26.01 -2.54
N THR A 465 -5.88 26.44 -3.37
CA THR A 465 -5.90 26.13 -4.81
C THR A 465 -4.59 26.52 -5.48
N ALA A 466 -4.11 27.75 -5.27
CA ALA A 466 -2.84 28.20 -5.84
C ALA A 466 -1.62 27.41 -5.35
N PHE A 467 -1.65 26.86 -4.14
CA PHE A 467 -0.60 25.98 -3.62
C PHE A 467 -0.60 24.63 -4.35
N LEU A 468 -1.77 24.02 -4.52
CA LEU A 468 -1.92 22.77 -5.25
C LEU A 468 -1.58 22.93 -6.74
N ASP A 469 -2.04 24.00 -7.38
CA ASP A 469 -1.74 24.29 -8.80
C ASP A 469 -0.23 24.39 -9.05
N ARG A 470 0.52 24.97 -8.12
CA ARG A 470 1.97 25.16 -8.27
C ARG A 470 2.77 23.88 -7.99
N TYR A 471 2.42 23.13 -6.95
CA TYR A 471 3.29 22.09 -6.38
C TYR A 471 2.79 20.66 -6.59
N LEU A 472 1.48 20.46 -6.75
CA LEU A 472 0.87 19.17 -7.09
C LEU A 472 0.70 19.02 -8.61
N TYR A 473 0.03 19.99 -9.23
CA TYR A 473 -0.29 19.98 -10.65
C TYR A 473 0.75 20.70 -11.53
N GLY A 474 1.59 21.53 -10.94
CA GLY A 474 2.63 22.29 -11.62
C GLY A 474 4.03 21.70 -11.46
N LEU A 475 4.98 22.32 -12.16
CA LEU A 475 6.40 21.97 -12.17
C LEU A 475 7.27 22.91 -11.31
N VAL A 476 6.66 23.77 -10.52
CA VAL A 476 7.38 24.71 -9.64
C VAL A 476 8.07 23.91 -8.54
N GLU A 477 9.33 24.21 -8.30
CA GLU A 477 10.11 23.57 -7.23
C GLU A 477 9.53 23.90 -5.85
N LEU A 478 9.62 22.93 -4.93
CA LEU A 478 9.14 23.10 -3.57
C LEU A 478 10.03 24.11 -2.83
N PRO A 479 9.45 25.19 -2.25
CA PRO A 479 10.21 26.26 -1.60
C PRO A 479 10.56 25.90 -0.16
N PHE A 480 11.44 24.93 0.03
CA PHE A 480 11.79 24.38 1.34
C PHE A 480 12.24 25.43 2.34
N GLN A 481 13.20 26.31 1.95
CA GLN A 481 13.75 27.31 2.85
C GLN A 481 12.67 28.30 3.31
N GLU A 482 11.82 28.74 2.38
CA GLU A 482 10.79 29.74 2.66
C GLU A 482 9.70 29.18 3.61
N ILE A 483 9.16 27.99 3.28
CA ILE A 483 8.02 27.45 4.05
C ILE A 483 8.48 26.88 5.39
N LEU A 484 9.59 26.13 5.43
CA LEU A 484 10.08 25.52 6.67
C LEU A 484 10.50 26.56 7.72
N ALA A 485 10.89 27.75 7.27
CA ALA A 485 11.18 28.88 8.18
C ALA A 485 9.98 29.26 9.05
N PHE A 486 8.73 29.08 8.58
CA PHE A 486 7.51 29.34 9.39
C PHE A 486 7.37 28.36 10.57
N ALA A 487 8.02 27.21 10.50
CA ALA A 487 8.11 26.24 11.59
C ALA A 487 9.46 26.34 12.35
N GLY A 488 10.23 27.40 12.16
CA GLY A 488 11.54 27.55 12.78
C GLY A 488 12.54 26.48 12.38
N LEU A 489 12.42 25.95 11.15
CA LEU A 489 13.35 25.01 10.55
C LEU A 489 14.16 25.71 9.47
N GLN A 490 15.47 25.57 9.52
CA GLN A 490 16.39 26.13 8.52
C GLN A 490 16.80 25.04 7.57
N ALA A 491 16.38 25.15 6.29
CA ALA A 491 16.80 24.27 5.22
C ALA A 491 17.90 24.94 4.41
N VAL A 492 19.05 24.32 4.30
CA VAL A 492 20.16 24.80 3.47
C VAL A 492 20.46 23.74 2.43
N VAL A 493 20.15 24.03 1.18
CA VAL A 493 20.47 23.19 0.03
C VAL A 493 21.70 23.77 -0.65
N GLN A 494 22.75 22.96 -0.79
CA GLN A 494 24.01 23.34 -1.42
C GLN A 494 24.25 22.44 -2.63
N THR A 495 24.85 23.01 -3.66
CA THR A 495 25.24 22.28 -4.86
C THR A 495 26.74 22.46 -5.05
N GLU A 496 27.48 21.36 -4.98
CA GLU A 496 28.92 21.37 -5.15
C GLU A 496 29.32 20.52 -6.36
N PRO A 497 30.24 21.02 -7.19
CA PRO A 497 30.81 20.23 -8.28
C PRO A 497 31.69 19.13 -7.72
N THR A 498 31.37 17.87 -7.99
CA THR A 498 32.16 16.73 -7.56
C THR A 498 32.68 15.92 -8.74
N PRO A 499 33.85 15.28 -8.59
CA PRO A 499 34.37 14.35 -9.57
C PRO A 499 33.47 13.14 -9.75
N PHE A 500 33.15 12.79 -10.98
CA PHE A 500 32.24 11.70 -11.29
C PHE A 500 32.59 11.02 -12.61
N ILE A 501 32.35 9.69 -12.70
CA ILE A 501 32.58 8.93 -13.94
C ILE A 501 31.32 8.22 -14.43
N GLY A 502 30.24 8.23 -13.63
CA GLY A 502 28.97 7.57 -13.94
C GLY A 502 28.40 6.86 -12.72
N ALA A 503 27.07 6.64 -12.73
CA ALA A 503 26.42 5.76 -11.79
C ALA A 503 26.67 4.30 -12.19
N ILE A 504 27.53 3.61 -11.45
CA ILE A 504 27.97 2.25 -11.73
C ILE A 504 27.63 1.39 -10.53
N ARG A 505 26.76 0.40 -10.71
CA ARG A 505 26.44 -0.60 -9.70
C ARG A 505 27.29 -1.84 -9.90
N ILE A 506 28.01 -2.24 -8.86
CA ILE A 506 28.94 -3.37 -8.89
C ILE A 506 28.48 -4.41 -7.87
N ILE A 507 28.43 -5.69 -8.26
CA ILE A 507 27.95 -6.78 -7.40
C ILE A 507 28.90 -7.98 -7.39
N GLY A 508 28.82 -8.69 -6.27
CA GLY A 508 29.47 -9.99 -6.07
C GLY A 508 30.98 -9.92 -5.88
N PRO A 509 31.60 -11.02 -5.47
CA PRO A 509 33.02 -11.07 -5.12
C PRO A 509 33.96 -10.90 -6.32
N ARG A 510 33.45 -10.98 -7.54
CA ARG A 510 34.21 -10.78 -8.78
C ARG A 510 34.08 -9.37 -9.35
N ASN A 511 33.48 -8.42 -8.59
CA ASN A 511 33.34 -7.01 -9.00
C ASN A 511 32.68 -6.85 -10.38
N ARG A 512 31.55 -7.52 -10.59
CA ARG A 512 30.83 -7.47 -11.86
C ARG A 512 29.94 -6.22 -11.93
N VAL A 513 30.02 -5.50 -13.05
CA VAL A 513 29.12 -4.40 -13.37
C VAL A 513 27.71 -4.93 -13.56
N PHE A 514 26.80 -4.59 -12.65
CA PHE A 514 25.41 -4.98 -12.69
C PHE A 514 24.58 -4.01 -13.52
N SER A 515 24.79 -2.72 -13.33
CA SER A 515 24.18 -1.65 -14.11
C SER A 515 25.09 -0.45 -14.20
N LEU A 516 24.97 0.32 -15.28
CA LEU A 516 25.59 1.61 -15.45
C LEU A 516 24.73 2.47 -16.39
N ASP A 517 24.89 3.78 -16.29
CA ASP A 517 24.38 4.71 -17.29
C ASP A 517 25.34 4.71 -18.50
N GLU A 518 24.87 4.18 -19.63
CA GLU A 518 25.66 4.09 -20.86
C GLU A 518 26.03 5.46 -21.43
N THR A 519 25.30 6.52 -21.08
CA THR A 519 25.58 7.90 -21.47
C THR A 519 26.60 8.60 -20.57
N SER A 520 26.97 7.98 -19.45
CA SER A 520 28.01 8.48 -18.53
C SER A 520 29.43 8.42 -19.13
N ALA A 521 30.38 9.08 -18.48
CA ALA A 521 31.79 9.03 -18.87
C ALA A 521 32.31 7.59 -18.97
N ALA A 522 31.99 6.73 -18.00
CA ALA A 522 32.40 5.32 -18.01
C ALA A 522 31.72 4.54 -19.16
N GLY A 523 30.42 4.76 -19.40
CA GLY A 523 29.70 4.12 -20.50
C GLY A 523 30.26 4.54 -21.86
N ARG A 524 30.49 5.82 -22.08
CA ARG A 524 31.12 6.34 -23.31
C ARG A 524 32.57 5.85 -23.50
N ALA A 525 33.32 5.64 -22.40
CA ALA A 525 34.65 5.03 -22.44
C ALA A 525 34.63 3.53 -22.74
N GLY A 526 33.45 2.90 -22.83
CA GLY A 526 33.28 1.52 -23.26
C GLY A 526 33.03 0.51 -22.12
N LEU A 527 32.83 0.96 -20.87
CA LEU A 527 32.39 0.08 -19.80
C LEU A 527 30.94 -0.40 -20.08
N ARG A 528 30.67 -1.68 -19.85
CA ARG A 528 29.37 -2.32 -20.14
C ARG A 528 28.90 -3.16 -18.97
N ARG A 529 27.61 -3.45 -18.96
CA ARG A 529 27.01 -4.44 -18.07
C ARG A 529 27.69 -5.81 -18.26
N ASN A 530 27.90 -6.53 -17.17
CA ASN A 530 28.60 -7.82 -17.04
C ASN A 530 30.13 -7.76 -17.12
N ASP A 531 30.76 -6.64 -17.38
CA ASP A 531 32.22 -6.51 -17.26
C ASP A 531 32.65 -6.80 -15.81
N LEU A 532 33.83 -7.41 -15.66
CA LEU A 532 34.47 -7.58 -14.36
C LEU A 532 35.57 -6.52 -14.23
N ILE A 533 35.50 -5.67 -13.21
CA ILE A 533 36.54 -4.68 -12.96
C ILE A 533 37.67 -5.34 -12.19
N LEU A 534 38.88 -5.35 -12.78
CA LEU A 534 40.06 -6.01 -12.24
C LEU A 534 40.95 -5.03 -11.47
N SER A 535 41.18 -3.86 -12.04
CA SER A 535 42.02 -2.82 -11.39
C SER A 535 41.50 -1.42 -11.68
N LEU A 536 41.91 -0.48 -10.83
CA LEU A 536 41.63 0.94 -10.85
C LEU A 536 42.97 1.68 -10.68
N ASP A 537 43.40 2.43 -11.70
CA ASP A 537 44.72 3.09 -11.75
C ASP A 537 45.86 2.15 -11.30
N ASP A 538 45.93 0.96 -11.88
CA ASP A 538 46.89 -0.13 -11.62
C ASP A 538 46.82 -0.77 -10.21
N GLN A 539 45.87 -0.39 -9.39
CA GLN A 539 45.62 -1.04 -8.10
C GLN A 539 44.48 -2.06 -8.19
N ALA A 540 44.59 -3.16 -7.47
CA ALA A 540 43.54 -4.19 -7.43
C ALA A 540 42.20 -3.58 -6.98
N PHE A 541 41.15 -3.86 -7.71
CA PHE A 541 39.84 -3.27 -7.47
C PHE A 541 39.18 -3.88 -6.22
N LYS A 542 38.68 -3.02 -5.32
CA LYS A 542 38.13 -3.42 -4.01
C LYS A 542 36.59 -3.23 -3.89
N GLY A 543 35.89 -3.04 -5.01
CA GLY A 543 34.46 -2.91 -5.04
C GLY A 543 33.93 -1.49 -5.26
N GLU A 544 32.60 -1.36 -5.26
CA GLU A 544 31.88 -0.13 -5.61
C GLU A 544 32.27 1.07 -4.73
N ALA A 545 32.30 0.87 -3.41
CA ALA A 545 32.65 1.95 -2.48
C ALA A 545 34.06 2.50 -2.73
N ALA A 546 35.05 1.62 -3.00
CA ALA A 546 36.41 2.01 -3.30
C ALA A 546 36.50 2.78 -4.63
N LEU A 547 35.64 2.48 -5.61
CA LEU A 547 35.60 3.26 -6.86
C LEU A 547 35.22 4.71 -6.60
N TYR A 548 34.15 4.95 -5.89
CA TYR A 548 33.68 6.30 -5.64
C TYR A 548 34.60 7.08 -4.70
N GLU A 549 35.18 6.42 -3.71
CA GLU A 549 36.21 7.03 -2.86
C GLU A 549 37.44 7.47 -3.66
N TRP A 550 37.89 6.63 -4.62
CA TRP A 550 39.04 6.93 -5.46
C TRP A 550 38.74 8.06 -6.45
N VAL A 551 37.57 8.01 -7.12
CA VAL A 551 37.14 9.07 -8.04
C VAL A 551 36.97 10.39 -7.30
N GLY A 552 36.42 10.37 -6.10
CA GLY A 552 36.21 11.57 -5.26
C GLY A 552 37.52 12.29 -4.88
N LYS A 553 38.67 11.61 -4.96
CA LYS A 553 40.01 12.22 -4.73
C LYS A 553 40.65 12.82 -5.99
N LYS A 554 39.98 12.65 -7.16
CA LYS A 554 40.47 13.21 -8.45
C LYS A 554 40.00 14.63 -8.65
N THR A 555 40.67 15.32 -9.54
CA THR A 555 40.24 16.63 -10.03
C THR A 555 39.34 16.45 -11.26
N ILE A 556 38.31 17.28 -11.39
CA ILE A 556 37.49 17.31 -12.61
C ILE A 556 38.36 17.60 -13.81
N GLY A 557 38.30 16.77 -14.84
CA GLY A 557 39.19 16.79 -16.00
C GLY A 557 40.30 15.75 -15.96
N ASP A 558 40.58 15.14 -14.81
CA ASP A 558 41.51 14.00 -14.73
C ASP A 558 40.94 12.79 -15.49
N THR A 559 41.72 11.71 -15.54
CA THR A 559 41.29 10.42 -16.04
C THR A 559 41.48 9.33 -15.00
N VAL A 560 40.65 8.29 -15.09
CA VAL A 560 40.76 7.05 -14.32
C VAL A 560 40.98 5.89 -15.30
N ARG A 561 42.00 5.06 -15.04
CA ARG A 561 42.24 3.85 -15.82
C ARG A 561 41.58 2.67 -15.17
N LEU A 562 40.69 2.02 -15.90
CA LEU A 562 40.06 0.77 -15.50
C LEU A 562 40.65 -0.36 -16.36
N LEU A 563 41.06 -1.45 -15.72
CA LEU A 563 41.28 -2.71 -16.41
C LEU A 563 40.06 -3.57 -16.17
N ILE A 564 39.37 -3.97 -17.23
CA ILE A 564 38.21 -4.82 -17.17
C ILE A 564 38.46 -6.18 -17.82
N SER A 565 37.67 -7.21 -17.45
CA SER A 565 37.57 -8.47 -18.21
C SER A 565 36.17 -8.60 -18.78
N ARG A 566 36.12 -8.78 -20.10
CA ARG A 566 34.89 -9.05 -20.87
C ARG A 566 35.09 -10.33 -21.66
N ASP A 567 34.24 -11.34 -21.43
CA ASP A 567 34.33 -12.66 -22.07
C ASP A 567 35.71 -13.30 -21.97
N GLY A 568 36.41 -13.10 -20.85
CA GLY A 568 37.74 -13.61 -20.56
C GLY A 568 38.91 -12.80 -21.17
N VAL A 569 38.62 -11.77 -21.97
CA VAL A 569 39.62 -10.86 -22.56
C VAL A 569 39.73 -9.61 -21.70
N GLN A 570 40.96 -9.16 -21.46
CA GLN A 570 41.25 -7.93 -20.71
C GLN A 570 41.25 -6.70 -21.62
N TRP A 571 40.58 -5.63 -21.18
CA TRP A 571 40.45 -4.38 -21.90
C TRP A 571 40.84 -3.21 -20.97
N PRO A 572 41.83 -2.40 -21.32
CA PRO A 572 42.10 -1.15 -20.64
C PRO A 572 41.09 -0.08 -21.12
N LEU A 573 40.49 0.63 -20.18
CA LEU A 573 39.59 1.74 -20.44
C LEU A 573 40.16 2.99 -19.76
N THR A 574 40.19 4.12 -20.48
CA THR A 574 40.52 5.44 -19.91
C THR A 574 39.21 6.23 -19.79
N VAL A 575 38.82 6.52 -18.57
CA VAL A 575 37.55 7.17 -18.26
C VAL A 575 37.82 8.60 -17.82
N PRO A 576 37.29 9.62 -18.50
CA PRO A 576 37.41 10.99 -18.04
C PRO A 576 36.60 11.22 -16.77
N VAL A 577 37.17 11.97 -15.85
CA VAL A 577 36.49 12.42 -14.63
C VAL A 577 35.72 13.69 -14.96
N GLU A 578 34.41 13.56 -15.02
CA GLU A 578 33.51 14.67 -15.35
C GLU A 578 32.98 15.35 -14.09
N LYS A 579 32.38 16.51 -14.28
CA LYS A 579 31.65 17.22 -13.24
C LYS A 579 30.28 16.56 -13.03
N ARG A 580 29.96 16.24 -11.77
CA ARG A 580 28.59 16.04 -11.32
C ARG A 580 28.27 17.09 -10.25
N ASP A 581 27.13 17.74 -10.36
CA ASP A 581 26.63 18.58 -9.27
C ASP A 581 26.06 17.68 -8.19
N GLN A 582 26.77 17.54 -7.07
CA GLN A 582 26.30 16.84 -5.89
C GLN A 582 25.46 17.80 -5.06
N ILE A 583 24.26 17.39 -4.75
CA ILE A 583 23.34 18.15 -3.90
C ILE A 583 23.47 17.62 -2.48
N SER A 584 23.62 18.51 -1.53
CA SER A 584 23.54 18.23 -0.11
C SER A 584 22.48 19.12 0.53
N CYS A 585 21.80 18.61 1.55
CA CYS A 585 20.81 19.36 2.32
C CYS A 585 21.10 19.21 3.81
N SER A 586 21.03 20.28 4.54
CA SER A 586 20.96 20.24 5.99
C SER A 586 19.67 20.89 6.49
N LEU A 587 19.05 20.24 7.48
CA LEU A 587 17.93 20.78 8.21
C LEU A 587 18.31 20.94 9.67
N SER A 588 18.08 22.13 10.23
CA SER A 588 18.38 22.44 11.62
C SER A 588 17.27 23.29 12.24
N LEU A 589 17.24 23.34 13.55
CA LEU A 589 16.33 24.23 14.29
C LEU A 589 16.89 25.65 14.27
N SER A 590 16.05 26.65 14.00
CA SER A 590 16.37 28.06 14.20
C SER A 590 16.69 28.30 15.67
N PRO A 591 17.82 28.93 16.00
CA PRO A 591 18.22 29.11 17.39
C PRO A 591 17.31 30.06 18.16
N ASP A 592 16.74 31.08 17.51
CA ASP A 592 15.95 32.14 18.15
C ASP A 592 14.69 32.47 17.33
N PRO A 593 13.71 31.55 17.25
CA PRO A 593 12.46 31.80 16.56
C PRO A 593 11.54 32.74 17.34
N ASP A 594 10.75 33.53 16.65
CA ASP A 594 9.68 34.29 17.30
C ASP A 594 8.64 33.37 17.96
N PRO A 595 7.81 33.87 18.89
CA PRO A 595 6.85 33.04 19.65
C PRO A 595 5.87 32.27 18.77
N VAL A 596 5.42 32.82 17.65
CA VAL A 596 4.46 32.14 16.74
C VAL A 596 5.16 30.99 16.02
N THR A 597 6.32 31.24 15.47
CA THR A 597 7.18 30.24 14.82
C THR A 597 7.56 29.13 15.80
N LEU A 598 7.89 29.47 17.06
CA LEU A 598 8.17 28.49 18.11
C LEU A 598 6.95 27.61 18.44
N ALA A 599 5.76 28.22 18.51
CA ALA A 599 4.53 27.48 18.74
C ALA A 599 4.21 26.49 17.59
N ILE A 600 4.39 26.92 16.33
CA ILE A 600 4.24 26.03 15.17
C ILE A 600 5.24 24.88 15.24
N ARG A 601 6.52 25.17 15.50
CA ARG A 601 7.56 24.15 15.64
C ARG A 601 7.23 23.09 16.70
N ASN A 602 6.87 23.55 17.89
CA ASN A 602 6.57 22.66 19.00
C ASN A 602 5.35 21.78 18.68
N SER A 603 4.29 22.36 18.15
CA SER A 603 3.08 21.63 17.76
C SER A 603 3.34 20.64 16.59
N LEU A 604 4.20 20.99 15.64
CA LEU A 604 4.60 20.11 14.55
C LEU A 604 5.36 18.89 15.08
N LEU A 605 6.39 19.12 15.90
CA LEU A 605 7.33 18.08 16.32
C LEU A 605 6.78 17.20 17.45
N SER A 606 6.01 17.78 18.40
CA SER A 606 5.51 17.05 19.58
C SER A 606 4.08 16.53 19.41
N GLY A 607 3.35 17.02 18.41
CA GLY A 607 1.91 16.81 18.26
C GLY A 607 1.10 17.78 19.13
N PRO A 608 -0.23 17.75 18.99
CA PRO A 608 -1.14 18.54 19.81
C PRO A 608 -1.16 18.07 21.26
#